data_3b09fa0b25cdce3575b770bb91b73c93
#
_entry.id   3b09fa0b25cdce3575b770bb91b73c93
#
_cell.length_a   1.000
_cell.length_b   1.000
_cell.length_c   1.000
_cell.angle_alpha   90.00
_cell.angle_beta   90.00
_cell.angle_gamma   90.00
#
_symmetry.space_group_name_H-M   'P 1'
#
loop_
_entity.id
_entity.type
_entity.pdbx_description
1 polymer ?
#
loop_
_entity_poly.entity_id
_entity_poly.type
_entity_poly.pdbx_seq_one_letter_code
_entity_poly.pdbx_strand_id
1 'polypeptide(L)'
;MKKTIFSLALGTFGLGMAEFGIMGVLTELAHDTGISIPSAGNMISFYAFGVVIGAPIVALFSGKFSLKTTLLFLVAMCAVGNALFTFSTSYFWLALGRLISGFPHGAIFGVGAIILSKIAPPGKVTVAVAGMNAGMTVANLR
;
A
#
# COMPACT_ATOMS: atom_id res chain seq x y z
N MET A 1 -9.48 -20.72 0.63
CA MET A 1 -8.53 -20.22 -0.38
C MET A 1 -9.10 -19.12 -1.28
N LYS A 2 -10.15 -19.35 -2.09
CA LYS A 2 -10.69 -18.30 -3.00
C LYS A 2 -11.08 -17.01 -2.29
N LYS A 3 -11.77 -17.07 -1.16
CA LYS A 3 -12.14 -15.89 -0.35
C LYS A 3 -10.90 -15.11 0.14
N THR A 4 -9.86 -15.80 0.59
CA THR A 4 -8.63 -15.17 1.05
C THR A 4 -7.88 -14.49 -0.09
N ILE A 5 -7.76 -15.15 -1.25
CA ILE A 5 -7.16 -14.55 -2.45
C ILE A 5 -7.95 -13.31 -2.86
N PHE A 6 -9.27 -13.36 -2.89
CA PHE A 6 -10.13 -12.23 -3.23
C PHE A 6 -9.96 -11.06 -2.25
N SER A 7 -9.95 -11.34 -0.94
CA SER A 7 -9.75 -10.29 0.08
C SER A 7 -8.37 -9.64 -0.04
N LEU A 8 -7.33 -10.43 -0.29
CA LEU A 8 -5.98 -9.90 -0.50
C LEU A 8 -5.88 -9.12 -1.81
N ALA A 9 -6.52 -9.59 -2.88
CA ALA A 9 -6.58 -8.87 -4.15
C ALA A 9 -7.31 -7.52 -4.02
N LEU A 10 -8.39 -7.48 -3.23
CA LEU A 10 -9.07 -6.21 -2.93
C LEU A 10 -8.18 -5.26 -2.11
N GLY A 11 -7.41 -5.80 -1.16
CA GLY A 11 -6.41 -5.02 -0.41
C GLY A 11 -5.32 -4.45 -1.31
N THR A 12 -4.74 -5.26 -2.19
CA THR A 12 -3.71 -4.80 -3.14
C THR A 12 -4.27 -3.87 -4.21
N PHE A 13 -5.54 -4.00 -4.59
CA PHE A 13 -6.24 -3.03 -5.41
C PHE A 13 -6.32 -1.66 -4.72
N GLY A 14 -6.71 -1.63 -3.44
CA GLY A 14 -6.73 -0.39 -2.65
C GLY A 14 -5.35 0.26 -2.53
N LEU A 15 -4.28 -0.55 -2.35
CA LEU A 15 -2.90 -0.05 -2.37
C LEU A 15 -2.53 0.57 -3.73
N GLY A 16 -2.87 -0.10 -4.82
CA GLY A 16 -2.63 0.42 -6.17
C GLY A 16 -3.39 1.72 -6.42
N MET A 17 -4.64 1.83 -5.98
CA MET A 17 -5.40 3.09 -6.07
C MET A 17 -4.74 4.21 -5.26
N ALA A 18 -4.21 3.92 -4.07
CA ALA A 18 -3.50 4.91 -3.25
C ALA A 18 -2.17 5.34 -3.88
N GLU A 19 -1.46 4.43 -4.54
CA GLU A 19 -0.16 4.71 -5.18
C GLU A 19 -0.34 5.48 -6.50
N PHE A 20 -1.15 4.93 -7.41
CA PHE A 20 -1.28 5.48 -8.76
C PHE A 20 -2.33 6.58 -8.87
N GLY A 21 -3.28 6.65 -7.93
CA GLY A 21 -4.36 7.64 -7.90
C GLY A 21 -3.84 9.07 -7.93
N ILE A 22 -2.78 9.35 -7.17
CA ILE A 22 -2.18 10.69 -7.11
C ILE A 22 -1.65 11.18 -8.46
N MET A 23 -1.16 10.27 -9.31
CA MET A 23 -0.61 10.64 -10.61
C MET A 23 -1.68 11.24 -11.52
N GLY A 24 -2.93 10.82 -11.36
CA GLY A 24 -4.07 11.33 -12.13
C GLY A 24 -4.61 12.68 -11.66
N VAL A 25 -4.30 13.09 -10.43
CA VAL A 25 -4.82 14.32 -9.80
C VAL A 25 -3.71 15.25 -9.30
N LEU A 26 -2.50 15.11 -9.85
CA LEU A 26 -1.33 15.84 -9.35
C LEU A 26 -1.48 17.35 -9.53
N THR A 27 -2.04 17.77 -10.66
CA THR A 27 -2.25 19.18 -10.98
C THR A 27 -3.32 19.81 -10.08
N GLU A 28 -4.41 19.08 -9.84
CA GLU A 28 -5.48 19.49 -8.93
C GLU A 28 -4.96 19.58 -7.51
N LEU A 29 -4.17 18.60 -7.04
CA LEU A 29 -3.53 18.63 -5.74
C LEU A 29 -2.65 19.88 -5.58
N ALA A 30 -1.82 20.19 -6.58
CA ALA A 30 -0.95 21.36 -6.55
C ALA A 30 -1.77 22.66 -6.46
N HIS A 31 -2.85 22.76 -7.23
CA HIS A 31 -3.75 23.91 -7.23
C HIS A 31 -4.46 24.09 -5.88
N ASP A 32 -5.09 23.02 -5.37
CA ASP A 32 -5.92 23.07 -4.17
C ASP A 32 -5.10 23.33 -2.89
N THR A 33 -3.86 22.88 -2.87
CA THR A 33 -2.95 23.04 -1.72
C THR A 33 -2.01 24.25 -1.86
N GLY A 34 -2.04 24.95 -3.00
CA GLY A 34 -1.19 26.11 -3.25
C GLY A 34 0.31 25.78 -3.34
N ILE A 35 0.67 24.55 -3.68
CA ILE A 35 2.08 24.11 -3.85
C ILE A 35 2.42 24.00 -5.34
N SER A 36 3.71 24.02 -5.68
CA SER A 36 4.14 23.82 -7.06
C SER A 36 3.91 22.37 -7.53
N ILE A 37 3.73 22.16 -8.84
CA ILE A 37 3.59 20.82 -9.42
C ILE A 37 4.80 19.90 -9.08
N PRO A 38 6.07 20.36 -9.14
CA PRO A 38 7.19 19.57 -8.67
C PRO A 38 7.09 19.18 -7.19
N SER A 39 6.61 20.09 -6.32
CA SER A 39 6.38 19.77 -4.90
C SER A 39 5.27 18.76 -4.70
N ALA A 40 4.19 18.82 -5.49
CA ALA A 40 3.16 17.80 -5.49
C ALA A 40 3.72 16.44 -5.97
N GLY A 41 4.62 16.43 -6.97
CA GLY A 41 5.33 15.25 -7.45
C GLY A 41 6.18 14.57 -6.38
N ASN A 42 6.75 15.34 -5.44
CA ASN A 42 7.51 14.79 -4.30
C ASN A 42 6.65 13.87 -3.40
N MET A 43 5.33 13.99 -3.43
CA MET A 43 4.42 13.10 -2.68
C MET A 43 4.55 11.65 -3.15
N ILE A 44 4.85 11.42 -4.42
CA ILE A 44 5.15 10.09 -4.98
C ILE A 44 6.45 9.56 -4.38
N SER A 45 7.47 10.41 -4.29
CA SER A 45 8.77 10.04 -3.70
C SER A 45 8.66 9.71 -2.21
N PHE A 46 7.89 10.47 -1.43
CA PHE A 46 7.65 10.18 -0.02
C PHE A 46 6.95 8.84 0.18
N TYR A 47 5.99 8.51 -0.67
CA TYR A 47 5.35 7.20 -0.65
C TYR A 47 6.35 6.08 -0.95
N ALA A 48 7.11 6.20 -2.02
CA ALA A 48 8.14 5.23 -2.40
C ALA A 48 9.19 5.05 -1.31
N PHE A 49 9.60 6.13 -0.64
CA PHE A 49 10.52 6.09 0.48
C PHE A 49 9.92 5.32 1.68
N GLY A 50 8.63 5.53 1.95
CA GLY A 50 7.90 4.72 2.93
C GLY A 50 7.93 3.23 2.61
N VAL A 51 7.72 2.84 1.35
CA VAL A 51 7.79 1.44 0.90
C VAL A 51 9.17 0.84 1.13
N VAL A 52 10.24 1.57 0.77
CA VAL A 52 11.63 1.11 0.91
C VAL A 52 12.01 0.88 2.37
N ILE A 53 11.60 1.76 3.27
CA ILE A 53 11.89 1.64 4.71
C ILE A 53 10.98 0.62 5.38
N GLY A 54 9.70 0.61 5.02
CA GLY A 54 8.67 -0.18 5.70
C GLY A 54 8.86 -1.68 5.52
N ALA A 55 9.19 -2.14 4.32
CA ALA A 55 9.32 -3.56 4.02
C ALA A 55 10.37 -4.27 4.91
N PRO A 56 11.61 -3.81 5.05
CA PRO A 56 12.60 -4.46 5.92
C PRO A 56 12.24 -4.34 7.41
N ILE A 57 11.69 -3.21 7.86
CA ILE A 57 11.28 -3.05 9.26
C ILE A 57 10.21 -4.06 9.62
N VAL A 58 9.16 -4.17 8.80
CA VAL A 58 8.09 -5.14 9.06
C VAL A 58 8.62 -6.57 8.98
N ALA A 59 9.53 -6.88 8.05
CA ALA A 59 10.14 -8.20 7.96
C ALA A 59 10.86 -8.60 9.27
N LEU A 60 11.58 -7.67 9.91
CA LEU A 60 12.26 -7.91 11.18
C LEU A 60 11.30 -8.14 12.35
N PHE A 61 10.13 -7.50 12.36
CA PHE A 61 9.18 -7.56 13.46
C PHE A 61 8.03 -8.56 13.24
N SER A 62 7.76 -8.97 12.01
CA SER A 62 6.62 -9.83 11.66
C SER A 62 6.67 -11.21 12.33
N GLY A 63 7.85 -11.71 12.68
CA GLY A 63 8.02 -12.98 13.39
C GLY A 63 7.49 -12.97 14.83
N LYS A 64 7.26 -11.79 15.42
CA LYS A 64 6.80 -11.63 16.82
C LYS A 64 5.28 -11.67 16.96
N PHE A 65 4.55 -11.49 15.87
CA PHE A 65 3.09 -11.38 15.85
C PHE A 65 2.46 -12.39 14.90
N SER A 66 1.17 -12.67 15.10
CA SER A 66 0.44 -13.49 14.12
C SER A 66 0.35 -12.77 12.77
N LEU A 67 0.40 -13.53 11.68
CA LEU A 67 0.27 -12.98 10.31
C LEU A 67 -1.02 -12.15 10.14
N LYS A 68 -2.11 -12.59 10.78
CA LYS A 68 -3.39 -11.86 10.76
C LYS A 68 -3.27 -10.52 11.47
N THR A 69 -2.67 -10.49 12.67
CA THR A 69 -2.46 -9.26 13.45
C THR A 69 -1.56 -8.29 12.68
N THR A 70 -0.47 -8.80 12.12
CA THR A 70 0.44 -8.00 11.30
C THR A 70 -0.29 -7.38 10.10
N LEU A 71 -1.07 -8.19 9.37
CA LEU A 71 -1.82 -7.70 8.20
C LEU A 71 -2.85 -6.63 8.59
N LEU A 72 -3.61 -6.84 9.67
CA LEU A 72 -4.59 -5.86 10.16
C LEU A 72 -3.94 -4.55 10.57
N PHE A 73 -2.80 -4.61 11.26
CA PHE A 73 -2.02 -3.42 11.62
C PHE A 73 -1.54 -2.65 10.38
N LEU A 74 -1.01 -3.36 9.39
CA LEU A 74 -0.53 -2.75 8.14
C LEU A 74 -1.67 -2.08 7.35
N VAL A 75 -2.82 -2.72 7.28
CA VAL A 75 -4.01 -2.15 6.61
C VAL A 75 -4.51 -0.92 7.36
N ALA A 76 -4.58 -0.97 8.70
CA ALA A 76 -4.96 0.18 9.52
C ALA A 76 -3.98 1.35 9.33
N MET A 77 -2.68 1.08 9.30
CA MET A 77 -1.65 2.09 9.06
C MET A 77 -1.78 2.73 7.68
N CYS A 78 -2.07 1.92 6.64
CA CYS A 78 -2.34 2.42 5.30
C CYS A 78 -3.58 3.36 5.30
N ALA A 79 -4.66 2.95 5.96
CA ALA A 79 -5.87 3.75 6.06
C ALA A 79 -5.63 5.08 6.78
N VAL A 80 -4.88 5.08 7.90
CA VAL A 80 -4.52 6.29 8.64
C VAL A 80 -3.65 7.22 7.79
N GLY A 81 -2.63 6.68 7.10
CA GLY A 81 -1.77 7.48 6.23
C GLY A 81 -2.53 8.14 5.08
N ASN A 82 -3.44 7.40 4.43
CA ASN A 82 -4.27 7.94 3.36
C ASN A 82 -5.31 8.95 3.89
N ALA A 83 -5.90 8.72 5.06
CA ALA A 83 -6.79 9.69 5.69
C ALA A 83 -6.05 10.99 6.02
N LEU A 84 -4.86 10.89 6.61
CA LEU A 84 -4.02 12.05 6.89
C LEU A 84 -3.70 12.83 5.61
N PHE A 85 -3.34 12.13 4.53
CA PHE A 85 -3.10 12.76 3.23
C PHE A 85 -4.34 13.47 2.69
N THR A 86 -5.51 12.82 2.74
CA THR A 86 -6.75 13.35 2.16
C THR A 86 -7.26 14.59 2.87
N PHE A 87 -7.13 14.65 4.21
CA PHE A 87 -7.66 15.76 5.02
C PHE A 87 -6.63 16.85 5.29
N SER A 88 -5.42 16.73 4.77
CA SER A 88 -4.36 17.71 4.99
C SER A 88 -4.25 18.72 3.85
N THR A 89 -3.97 19.98 4.20
CA THR A 89 -3.70 21.07 3.26
C THR A 89 -2.27 21.57 3.34
N SER A 90 -1.52 21.18 4.36
CA SER A 90 -0.12 21.56 4.57
C SER A 90 0.81 20.55 3.92
N TYR A 91 1.85 21.03 3.23
CA TYR A 91 2.88 20.19 2.59
C TYR A 91 3.48 19.15 3.55
N PHE A 92 3.80 19.55 4.79
CA PHE A 92 4.37 18.63 5.78
C PHE A 92 3.45 17.44 6.09
N TRP A 93 2.16 17.71 6.33
CA TRP A 93 1.21 16.66 6.65
C TRP A 93 0.87 15.79 5.45
N LEU A 94 0.84 16.37 4.24
CA LEU A 94 0.70 15.61 2.99
C LEU A 94 1.87 14.64 2.82
N ALA A 95 3.12 15.13 2.98
CA ALA A 95 4.31 14.31 2.89
C ALA A 95 4.35 13.19 3.94
N LEU A 96 3.99 13.51 5.20
CA LEU A 96 3.91 12.56 6.29
C LEU A 96 2.84 11.48 6.02
N GLY A 97 1.67 11.88 5.54
CA GLY A 97 0.59 10.96 5.16
C GLY A 97 1.03 9.98 4.07
N ARG A 98 1.74 10.46 3.07
CA ARG A 98 2.31 9.63 1.99
C ARG A 98 3.38 8.67 2.50
N LEU A 99 4.28 9.13 3.37
CA LEU A 99 5.29 8.28 3.99
C LEU A 99 4.65 7.16 4.81
N ILE A 100 3.67 7.51 5.66
CA ILE A 100 2.95 6.54 6.52
C ILE A 100 2.16 5.55 5.66
N SER A 101 1.46 6.00 4.61
CA SER A 101 0.67 5.12 3.75
C SER A 101 1.54 4.21 2.88
N GLY A 102 2.75 4.64 2.51
CA GLY A 102 3.72 3.83 1.78
C GLY A 102 4.36 2.73 2.62
N PHE A 103 4.58 3.00 3.91
CA PHE A 103 5.29 2.09 4.82
C PHE A 103 4.72 0.65 4.84
N PRO A 104 3.40 0.39 4.91
CA PRO A 104 2.85 -0.96 4.91
C PRO A 104 2.82 -1.63 3.53
N HIS A 105 3.02 -0.90 2.43
CA HIS A 105 2.79 -1.39 1.07
C HIS A 105 3.56 -2.68 0.76
N GLY A 106 4.90 -2.63 0.78
CA GLY A 106 5.73 -3.80 0.47
C GLY A 106 5.52 -4.96 1.46
N ALA A 107 5.28 -4.63 2.73
CA ALA A 107 5.04 -5.61 3.78
C ALA A 107 3.71 -6.36 3.61
N ILE A 108 2.65 -5.71 3.13
CA ILE A 108 1.36 -6.36 2.85
C ILE A 108 1.53 -7.45 1.78
N PHE A 109 2.30 -7.19 0.73
CA PHE A 109 2.61 -8.20 -0.29
C PHE A 109 3.38 -9.39 0.30
N GLY A 110 4.41 -9.13 1.12
CA GLY A 110 5.19 -10.17 1.78
C GLY A 110 4.35 -11.03 2.73
N VAL A 111 3.61 -10.41 3.64
CA VAL A 111 2.73 -11.10 4.59
C VAL A 111 1.61 -11.86 3.86
N GLY A 112 1.01 -11.25 2.84
CA GLY A 112 0.01 -11.88 1.99
C GLY A 112 0.54 -13.14 1.29
N ALA A 113 1.74 -13.08 0.72
CA ALA A 113 2.39 -14.23 0.10
C ALA A 113 2.65 -15.36 1.10
N ILE A 114 3.09 -15.03 2.33
CA ILE A 114 3.29 -16.02 3.40
C ILE A 114 1.95 -16.66 3.81
N ILE A 115 0.87 -15.89 3.93
CA ILE A 115 -0.46 -16.43 4.22
C ILE A 115 -0.88 -17.40 3.12
N LEU A 116 -0.74 -17.01 1.86
CA LEU A 116 -1.12 -17.83 0.71
C LEU A 116 -0.28 -19.10 0.61
N SER A 117 1.02 -19.04 0.92
CA SER A 117 1.87 -20.23 0.93
C SER A 117 1.43 -21.29 1.94
N LYS A 118 0.83 -20.87 3.06
CA LYS A 118 0.33 -21.78 4.12
C LYS A 118 -1.02 -22.41 3.80
N ILE A 119 -1.83 -21.80 2.94
CA ILE A 119 -3.20 -22.27 2.66
C ILE A 119 -3.40 -22.81 1.24
N ALA A 120 -2.47 -22.53 0.33
CA ALA A 120 -2.54 -23.01 -1.04
C ALA A 120 -2.13 -24.49 -1.12
N PRO A 121 -2.82 -25.31 -1.94
CA PRO A 121 -2.40 -26.66 -2.22
C PRO A 121 -0.99 -26.71 -2.85
N PRO A 122 -0.27 -27.83 -2.72
CA PRO A 122 1.02 -28.02 -3.37
C PRO A 122 0.97 -27.66 -4.86
N GLY A 123 1.95 -26.89 -5.33
CA GLY A 123 2.05 -26.43 -6.72
C GLY A 123 1.13 -25.26 -7.10
N LYS A 124 0.26 -24.77 -6.20
CA LYS A 124 -0.66 -23.65 -6.50
C LYS A 124 -0.32 -22.32 -5.81
N VAL A 125 0.77 -22.25 -5.08
CA VAL A 125 1.19 -21.04 -4.36
C VAL A 125 1.41 -19.88 -5.31
N THR A 126 2.13 -20.09 -6.42
CA THR A 126 2.40 -19.05 -7.42
C THR A 126 1.11 -18.48 -8.02
N VAL A 127 0.14 -19.33 -8.34
CA VAL A 127 -1.16 -18.90 -8.86
C VAL A 127 -1.94 -18.11 -7.83
N ALA A 128 -1.88 -18.50 -6.55
CA ALA A 128 -2.56 -17.79 -5.47
C ALA A 128 -1.94 -16.39 -5.26
N VAL A 129 -0.61 -16.27 -5.27
CA VAL A 129 0.11 -14.99 -5.17
C VAL A 129 -0.15 -14.12 -6.41
N ALA A 130 -0.17 -14.70 -7.61
CA ALA A 130 -0.54 -13.97 -8.82
C ALA A 130 -1.97 -13.41 -8.74
N GLY A 131 -2.91 -14.19 -8.19
CA GLY A 131 -4.29 -13.75 -7.94
C GLY A 131 -4.38 -12.58 -6.95
N MET A 132 -3.55 -12.55 -5.91
CA MET A 132 -3.43 -11.41 -5.00
C MET A 132 -2.90 -10.17 -5.76
N ASN A 133 -1.83 -10.33 -6.54
CA ASN A 133 -1.20 -9.22 -7.25
C ASN A 133 -2.07 -8.67 -8.38
N ALA A 134 -3.01 -9.45 -8.91
CA ALA A 134 -3.96 -9.00 -9.92
C ALA A 134 -4.77 -7.78 -9.47
N GLY A 135 -5.04 -7.64 -8.17
CA GLY A 135 -5.70 -6.45 -7.62
C GLY A 135 -4.95 -5.17 -7.94
N MET A 136 -3.64 -5.15 -7.69
CA MET A 136 -2.80 -3.98 -7.99
C MET A 136 -2.68 -3.73 -9.50
N THR A 137 -2.59 -4.80 -10.29
CA THR A 137 -2.56 -4.69 -11.76
C THR A 137 -3.82 -4.02 -12.29
N VAL A 138 -5.01 -4.42 -11.78
CA VAL A 138 -6.29 -3.81 -12.16
C VAL A 138 -6.35 -2.33 -11.76
N ALA A 139 -5.83 -1.96 -10.58
CA ALA A 139 -5.77 -0.57 -10.15
C ALA A 139 -4.92 0.32 -11.07
N ASN A 140 -3.94 -0.26 -11.76
CA ASN A 140 -3.05 0.46 -12.68
C ASN A 140 -3.58 0.52 -14.13
N LEU A 141 -4.68 -0.19 -14.43
CA LEU A 141 -5.33 -0.13 -15.75
C LEU A 141 -6.15 1.18 -15.84
N ARG A 142 -5.62 2.18 -16.56
CA ARG A 142 -6.28 3.47 -16.85
C ARG A 142 -6.20 3.80 -18.33
#